data_ddac47be66132b9efac280b2cee8a3a2
#
_entry.id   ddac47be66132b9efac280b2cee8a3a2
#
_cell.length_a   1.000
_cell.length_b   1.000
_cell.length_c   1.000
_cell.angle_alpha   90.00
_cell.angle_beta   90.00
_cell.angle_gamma   90.00
#
_symmetry.space_group_name_H-M   'P 1'
#
loop_
_entity.id
_entity.type
_entity.pdbx_description
1 polymer ?
#
loop_
_entity_poly.entity_id
_entity_poly.type
_entity_poly.pdbx_seq_one_letter_code
_entity_poly.pdbx_strand_id
1 'polypeptide(L)'
;VSLVFVLKVQFMSNRKSAIVLGAYGFIGAACVKHLQHSGFHVTGVGRSQSAARQCFPELQWHFLDIATATTEDWSKIFEAADVVINTSGALQNSAKDNLEAIHVQAVERMCEALTNTDKLFIQISAAGVALDAATNFFRTKAKGDAIIKQQLEHAIILRPALVIGPQAYGGTALLRAASAMPLIGFKVFPKSQIQTIALDDLAQAVTHCALGKIPTGTTADLAEETPQTLWQITNSVRAWQGFPQWRYAISAPNGLLTATSKLADALGTLGWRSPLRSTSIETLQNGISADTSTWQKAGGFPCKSLDETLRCLPCSTQERWFARLYLLLPLTIACLSLFWLASGIIGAIQFSDAQRVLTERGMDQTLSLLFVFAGSIADISLGSLILFRRYTRLACLGMIAVTLGYLGAGTLWATDLWA
;
A
#
# COMPACT_ATOMS: atom_id res chain seq x y z
N VAL A 1 21.72 12.71 44.67
CA VAL A 1 21.84 12.71 43.21
C VAL A 1 22.30 11.34 42.69
N SER A 2 23.07 10.57 43.48
CA SER A 2 23.65 9.25 43.05
C SER A 2 22.64 8.10 42.98
N LEU A 3 21.68 8.03 43.91
CA LEU A 3 20.74 6.89 44.00
C LEU A 3 19.69 6.88 42.88
N VAL A 4 19.21 8.06 42.48
CA VAL A 4 18.26 8.24 41.38
C VAL A 4 18.94 7.94 40.05
N PHE A 5 20.21 8.25 39.90
CA PHE A 5 20.98 7.95 38.68
C PHE A 5 21.27 6.44 38.57
N VAL A 6 21.64 5.79 39.71
CA VAL A 6 21.89 4.34 39.76
C VAL A 6 20.58 3.56 39.51
N LEU A 7 19.45 3.97 40.09
CA LEU A 7 18.15 3.37 39.83
C LEU A 7 17.71 3.58 38.36
N LYS A 8 17.99 4.75 37.78
CA LYS A 8 17.68 5.03 36.38
C LYS A 8 18.53 4.19 35.42
N VAL A 9 19.81 3.99 35.74
CA VAL A 9 20.74 3.12 34.99
C VAL A 9 20.35 1.64 35.14
N GLN A 10 19.96 1.21 36.34
CA GLN A 10 19.55 -0.17 36.61
C GLN A 10 18.18 -0.51 36.01
N PHE A 11 17.25 0.47 35.91
CA PHE A 11 15.99 0.35 35.18
C PHE A 11 16.18 0.35 33.65
N MET A 12 17.24 0.96 33.13
CA MET A 12 17.58 0.91 31.70
C MET A 12 18.28 -0.40 31.31
N SER A 13 18.96 -1.08 32.23
CA SER A 13 19.72 -2.32 32.00
C SER A 13 18.84 -3.57 31.83
N ASN A 14 17.53 -3.50 32.08
CA ASN A 14 16.64 -4.65 32.06
C ASN A 14 15.48 -4.54 31.06
N ARG A 15 15.57 -3.62 30.11
CA ARG A 15 14.56 -3.48 29.05
C ARG A 15 14.90 -4.43 27.91
N LYS A 16 13.97 -5.34 27.58
CA LYS A 16 14.10 -6.16 26.38
C LYS A 16 14.22 -5.30 25.13
N SER A 17 15.08 -5.70 24.22
CA SER A 17 15.31 -5.03 22.94
C SER A 17 14.55 -5.72 21.81
N ALA A 18 13.91 -4.92 20.94
CA ALA A 18 13.16 -5.41 19.80
C ALA A 18 13.60 -4.72 18.51
N ILE A 19 13.80 -5.48 17.45
CA ILE A 19 14.05 -4.97 16.11
C ILE A 19 12.82 -5.20 15.27
N VAL A 20 12.32 -4.13 14.61
CA VAL A 20 11.15 -4.19 13.72
C VAL A 20 11.57 -3.91 12.29
N LEU A 21 11.48 -4.91 11.43
CA LEU A 21 11.71 -4.80 9.99
C LEU A 21 10.46 -4.23 9.33
N GLY A 22 10.64 -3.21 8.49
CA GLY A 22 9.50 -2.48 7.92
C GLY A 22 8.81 -1.53 8.92
N ALA A 23 9.54 -1.00 9.89
CA ALA A 23 9.04 -0.27 11.05
C ALA A 23 8.23 1.00 10.73
N TYR A 24 8.43 1.64 9.59
CA TYR A 24 7.59 2.76 9.14
C TYR A 24 6.42 2.33 8.23
N GLY A 25 6.26 1.02 7.99
CA GLY A 25 5.14 0.46 7.25
C GLY A 25 3.84 0.47 8.08
N PHE A 26 2.72 0.14 7.43
CA PHE A 26 1.39 0.16 8.05
C PHE A 26 1.32 -0.69 9.33
N ILE A 27 1.75 -1.95 9.26
CA ILE A 27 1.76 -2.85 10.42
C ILE A 27 2.94 -2.54 11.34
N GLY A 28 4.15 -2.34 10.77
CA GLY A 28 5.36 -2.11 11.55
C GLY A 28 5.27 -0.90 12.47
N ALA A 29 4.66 0.20 11.99
CA ALA A 29 4.49 1.40 12.79
C ALA A 29 3.56 1.20 14.01
N ALA A 30 2.54 0.37 13.88
CA ALA A 30 1.68 -0.01 15.00
C ALA A 30 2.45 -0.91 16.00
N CYS A 31 3.20 -1.89 15.50
CA CYS A 31 4.05 -2.74 16.34
C CYS A 31 5.08 -1.94 17.12
N VAL A 32 5.78 -0.97 16.48
CA VAL A 32 6.73 -0.08 17.16
C VAL A 32 6.07 0.63 18.33
N LYS A 33 4.90 1.23 18.13
CA LYS A 33 4.16 1.96 19.19
C LYS A 33 3.79 1.04 20.35
N HIS A 34 3.21 -0.13 20.07
CA HIS A 34 2.80 -1.08 21.10
C HIS A 34 3.98 -1.63 21.89
N LEU A 35 5.09 -1.96 21.23
CA LEU A 35 6.31 -2.43 21.88
C LEU A 35 6.93 -1.35 22.78
N GLN A 36 7.02 -0.10 22.31
CA GLN A 36 7.51 1.02 23.12
C GLN A 36 6.64 1.26 24.36
N HIS A 37 5.31 1.23 24.21
CA HIS A 37 4.38 1.34 25.35
C HIS A 37 4.52 0.18 26.35
N SER A 38 4.93 -0.98 25.85
CA SER A 38 5.19 -2.17 26.70
C SER A 38 6.61 -2.21 27.28
N GLY A 39 7.38 -1.12 27.11
CA GLY A 39 8.69 -0.96 27.73
C GLY A 39 9.87 -1.51 26.94
N PHE A 40 9.68 -1.97 25.70
CA PHE A 40 10.80 -2.40 24.86
C PHE A 40 11.64 -1.22 24.38
N HIS A 41 12.95 -1.45 24.25
CA HIS A 41 13.83 -0.61 23.44
C HIS A 41 13.71 -1.06 22.00
N VAL A 42 13.12 -0.21 21.14
CA VAL A 42 12.82 -0.58 19.76
C VAL A 42 13.78 0.07 18.79
N THR A 43 14.33 -0.72 17.86
CA THR A 43 15.13 -0.26 16.72
C THR A 43 14.38 -0.60 15.43
N GLY A 44 14.28 0.38 14.53
CA GLY A 44 13.60 0.22 13.24
C GLY A 44 14.56 -0.18 12.12
N VAL A 45 14.08 -1.00 11.19
CA VAL A 45 14.81 -1.30 9.94
C VAL A 45 13.94 -0.92 8.75
N GLY A 46 14.54 -0.22 7.77
CA GLY A 46 13.81 0.20 6.57
C GLY A 46 14.70 0.74 5.47
N ARG A 47 14.14 0.96 4.27
CA ARG A 47 14.88 1.44 3.08
C ARG A 47 14.99 2.96 2.99
N SER A 48 13.96 3.68 3.45
CA SER A 48 13.83 5.12 3.23
C SER A 48 14.10 5.90 4.50
N GLN A 49 15.22 6.62 4.52
CA GLN A 49 15.59 7.48 5.64
C GLN A 49 14.60 8.63 5.85
N SER A 50 14.06 9.21 4.77
CA SER A 50 13.07 10.29 4.86
C SER A 50 11.75 9.82 5.47
N ALA A 51 11.24 8.65 5.04
CA ALA A 51 10.02 8.06 5.60
C ALA A 51 10.20 7.66 7.07
N ALA A 52 11.35 7.09 7.41
CA ALA A 52 11.71 6.69 8.76
C ALA A 52 11.70 7.88 9.73
N ARG A 53 12.42 8.96 9.38
CA ARG A 53 12.48 10.18 10.20
C ARG A 53 11.13 10.90 10.30
N GLN A 54 10.30 10.82 9.26
CA GLN A 54 8.96 11.41 9.30
C GLN A 54 8.02 10.63 10.23
N CYS A 55 8.13 9.29 10.28
CA CYS A 55 7.27 8.46 11.14
C CYS A 55 7.73 8.45 12.60
N PHE A 56 9.02 8.29 12.82
CA PHE A 56 9.63 8.16 14.15
C PHE A 56 11.00 8.82 14.17
N PRO A 57 11.08 10.15 14.38
CA PRO A 57 12.33 10.90 14.37
C PRO A 57 13.31 10.48 15.47
N GLU A 58 12.80 10.05 16.63
CA GLU A 58 13.59 9.67 17.80
C GLU A 58 13.98 8.17 17.84
N LEU A 59 13.51 7.37 16.88
CA LEU A 59 13.82 5.94 16.84
C LEU A 59 15.23 5.72 16.28
N GLN A 60 15.95 4.75 16.81
CA GLN A 60 17.17 4.25 16.17
C GLN A 60 16.83 3.46 14.91
N TRP A 61 17.62 3.64 13.84
CA TRP A 61 17.34 3.05 12.54
C TRP A 61 18.56 2.40 11.93
N HIS A 62 18.34 1.23 11.30
CA HIS A 62 19.23 0.65 10.30
C HIS A 62 18.59 0.82 8.91
N PHE A 63 19.39 1.31 7.95
CA PHE A 63 18.91 1.54 6.58
C PHE A 63 19.54 0.55 5.62
N LEU A 64 18.73 -0.41 5.16
CA LEU A 64 19.12 -1.40 4.15
C LEU A 64 17.91 -1.87 3.36
N ASP A 65 18.17 -2.48 2.19
CA ASP A 65 17.15 -3.18 1.43
C ASP A 65 17.16 -4.66 1.81
N ILE A 66 16.05 -5.15 2.35
CA ILE A 66 15.92 -6.54 2.79
C ILE A 66 16.12 -7.55 1.66
N ALA A 67 15.80 -7.16 0.40
CA ALA A 67 15.97 -8.01 -0.76
C ALA A 67 17.44 -8.32 -1.09
N THR A 68 18.37 -7.44 -0.70
CA THR A 68 19.79 -7.54 -1.01
C THR A 68 20.70 -7.72 0.19
N ALA A 69 20.18 -7.49 1.42
CA ALA A 69 20.94 -7.66 2.65
C ALA A 69 21.48 -9.08 2.80
N THR A 70 22.71 -9.20 3.24
CA THR A 70 23.41 -10.49 3.44
C THR A 70 23.10 -11.08 4.83
N THR A 71 23.43 -12.35 5.05
CA THR A 71 23.35 -13.01 6.36
C THR A 71 24.23 -12.30 7.39
N GLU A 72 25.42 -11.79 6.99
CA GLU A 72 26.30 -11.03 7.87
C GLU A 72 25.70 -9.69 8.29
N ASP A 73 25.01 -8.99 7.38
CA ASP A 73 24.31 -7.74 7.72
C ASP A 73 23.24 -8.01 8.77
N TRP A 74 22.49 -9.09 8.60
CA TRP A 74 21.47 -9.49 9.58
C TRP A 74 22.06 -9.90 10.92
N SER A 75 23.14 -10.67 10.93
CA SER A 75 23.82 -11.08 12.18
C SER A 75 24.24 -9.86 13.00
N LYS A 76 24.84 -8.84 12.36
CA LYS A 76 25.25 -7.61 13.03
C LYS A 76 24.04 -6.82 13.57
N ILE A 77 22.97 -6.71 12.76
CA ILE A 77 21.77 -5.97 13.16
C ILE A 77 21.07 -6.69 14.33
N PHE A 78 20.95 -8.01 14.26
CA PHE A 78 20.23 -8.79 15.26
C PHE A 78 21.02 -9.01 16.56
N GLU A 79 22.32 -8.73 16.60
CA GLU A 79 23.20 -8.97 17.77
C GLU A 79 22.60 -8.40 19.06
N ALA A 80 22.12 -7.15 19.02
CA ALA A 80 21.58 -6.43 20.17
C ALA A 80 20.08 -6.68 20.43
N ALA A 81 19.43 -7.62 19.71
CA ALA A 81 18.00 -7.85 19.85
C ALA A 81 17.69 -9.09 20.67
N ASP A 82 16.69 -9.01 21.56
CA ASP A 82 16.04 -10.16 22.17
C ASP A 82 14.92 -10.71 21.27
N VAL A 83 14.26 -9.80 20.52
CA VAL A 83 13.13 -10.12 19.64
C VAL A 83 13.31 -9.46 18.29
N VAL A 84 13.15 -10.21 17.22
CA VAL A 84 13.13 -9.72 15.84
C VAL A 84 11.72 -9.88 15.25
N ILE A 85 11.12 -8.78 14.81
CA ILE A 85 9.78 -8.76 14.24
C ILE A 85 9.85 -8.41 12.76
N ASN A 86 9.50 -9.35 11.88
CA ASN A 86 9.45 -9.10 10.45
C ASN A 86 8.04 -8.73 9.98
N THR A 87 7.81 -7.42 9.83
CA THR A 87 6.59 -6.87 9.21
C THR A 87 6.81 -6.44 7.76
N SER A 88 8.00 -6.69 7.21
CA SER A 88 8.32 -6.33 5.84
C SER A 88 7.64 -7.27 4.85
N GLY A 89 7.28 -6.73 3.70
CA GLY A 89 6.64 -7.48 2.65
C GLY A 89 6.17 -6.59 1.51
N ALA A 90 5.88 -7.22 0.38
CA ALA A 90 5.26 -6.59 -0.77
C ALA A 90 4.08 -7.45 -1.22
N LEU A 91 3.02 -6.83 -1.73
CA LEU A 91 1.83 -7.55 -2.21
C LEU A 91 2.02 -8.05 -3.66
N GLN A 92 2.87 -7.39 -4.43
CA GLN A 92 3.03 -7.63 -5.86
C GLN A 92 4.44 -7.30 -6.32
N ASN A 93 4.87 -7.98 -7.39
CA ASN A 93 6.10 -7.60 -8.10
C ASN A 93 5.97 -6.18 -8.70
N SER A 94 7.03 -5.43 -8.61
CA SER A 94 7.16 -4.08 -9.21
C SER A 94 8.60 -3.86 -9.67
N ALA A 95 8.88 -2.73 -10.29
CA ALA A 95 10.26 -2.36 -10.66
C ALA A 95 11.22 -2.30 -9.46
N LYS A 96 10.69 -2.21 -8.23
CA LYS A 96 11.48 -2.09 -6.99
C LYS A 96 11.30 -3.26 -6.02
N ASP A 97 10.27 -4.06 -6.20
CA ASP A 97 9.92 -5.12 -5.26
C ASP A 97 9.81 -6.46 -6.01
N ASN A 98 10.57 -7.45 -5.57
CA ASN A 98 10.53 -8.84 -6.04
C ASN A 98 10.03 -9.71 -4.88
N LEU A 99 8.91 -10.41 -5.07
CA LEU A 99 8.28 -11.21 -4.02
C LEU A 99 9.16 -12.37 -3.55
N GLU A 100 9.83 -13.07 -4.48
CA GLU A 100 10.72 -14.19 -4.13
C GLU A 100 11.92 -13.70 -3.31
N ALA A 101 12.53 -12.55 -3.71
CA ALA A 101 13.63 -11.96 -2.98
C ALA A 101 13.24 -11.52 -1.56
N ILE A 102 12.02 -10.96 -1.41
CA ILE A 102 11.56 -10.39 -0.13
C ILE A 102 10.99 -11.47 0.81
N HIS A 103 10.17 -12.40 0.28
CA HIS A 103 9.43 -13.35 1.11
C HIS A 103 10.13 -14.68 1.31
N VAL A 104 11.12 -15.01 0.46
CA VAL A 104 11.83 -16.29 0.51
C VAL A 104 13.30 -16.06 0.82
N GLN A 105 14.07 -15.48 -0.11
CA GLN A 105 15.51 -15.33 0.03
C GLN A 105 15.94 -14.46 1.23
N ALA A 106 15.22 -13.34 1.46
CA ALA A 106 15.51 -12.49 2.61
C ALA A 106 15.16 -13.20 3.92
N VAL A 107 14.05 -13.95 3.96
CA VAL A 107 13.65 -14.73 5.14
C VAL A 107 14.66 -15.83 5.41
N GLU A 108 15.15 -16.54 4.40
CA GLU A 108 16.19 -17.56 4.53
C GLU A 108 17.46 -16.98 5.17
N ARG A 109 17.97 -15.86 4.66
CA ARG A 109 19.15 -15.18 5.24
C ARG A 109 18.92 -14.69 6.69
N MET A 110 17.68 -14.24 7.01
CA MET A 110 17.32 -13.88 8.38
C MET A 110 17.34 -15.11 9.32
N CYS A 111 16.81 -16.23 8.84
CA CYS A 111 16.82 -17.48 9.59
C CYS A 111 18.25 -17.99 9.81
N GLU A 112 19.10 -17.98 8.79
CA GLU A 112 20.53 -18.31 8.92
C GLU A 112 21.23 -17.45 9.97
N ALA A 113 20.95 -16.13 10.00
CA ALA A 113 21.53 -15.21 10.99
C ALA A 113 21.04 -15.46 12.43
N LEU A 114 19.86 -16.09 12.58
CA LEU A 114 19.25 -16.41 13.86
C LEU A 114 19.46 -17.85 14.31
N THR A 115 19.97 -18.72 13.43
CA THR A 115 20.27 -20.12 13.76
C THR A 115 21.26 -20.19 14.93
N ASN A 116 21.00 -21.08 15.88
CA ASN A 116 21.77 -21.26 17.13
C ASN A 116 21.77 -20.03 18.07
N THR A 117 20.72 -19.21 18.01
CA THR A 117 20.51 -18.12 18.96
C THR A 117 19.19 -18.33 19.72
N ASP A 118 19.11 -17.81 20.96
CA ASP A 118 17.88 -17.84 21.78
C ASP A 118 16.91 -16.69 21.45
N LYS A 119 17.14 -15.98 20.34
CA LYS A 119 16.36 -14.81 19.94
C LYS A 119 15.01 -15.23 19.37
N LEU A 120 13.95 -14.55 19.82
CA LEU A 120 12.61 -14.79 19.30
C LEU A 120 12.42 -14.12 17.94
N PHE A 121 12.01 -14.88 16.93
CA PHE A 121 11.63 -14.38 15.63
C PHE A 121 10.10 -14.37 15.45
N ILE A 122 9.51 -13.23 15.17
CA ILE A 122 8.07 -13.06 14.92
C ILE A 122 7.85 -12.66 13.46
N GLN A 123 7.24 -13.55 12.68
CA GLN A 123 6.93 -13.33 11.27
C GLN A 123 5.49 -12.88 11.09
N ILE A 124 5.27 -11.76 10.40
CA ILE A 124 3.95 -11.40 9.90
C ILE A 124 3.77 -11.98 8.49
N SER A 125 2.99 -13.03 8.43
CA SER A 125 2.59 -13.70 7.20
C SER A 125 1.22 -13.18 6.69
N ALA A 126 0.33 -14.03 6.22
CA ALA A 126 -1.03 -13.68 5.83
C ALA A 126 -1.98 -14.89 5.95
N ALA A 127 -3.24 -14.67 6.32
CA ALA A 127 -4.25 -15.71 6.27
C ALA A 127 -4.49 -16.18 4.82
N GLY A 128 -4.69 -17.47 4.63
CA GLY A 128 -4.86 -18.07 3.30
C GLY A 128 -3.56 -18.40 2.55
N VAL A 129 -2.38 -18.30 3.20
CA VAL A 129 -1.11 -18.73 2.59
C VAL A 129 -1.05 -20.24 2.42
N ALA A 130 -0.77 -20.69 1.19
CA ALA A 130 -0.57 -22.09 0.83
C ALA A 130 0.42 -22.17 -0.34
N LEU A 131 1.13 -23.31 -0.46
CA LEU A 131 2.11 -23.52 -1.54
C LEU A 131 1.47 -23.61 -2.92
N ASP A 132 0.22 -24.06 -2.98
CA ASP A 132 -0.63 -24.16 -4.16
C ASP A 132 -1.60 -22.99 -4.34
N ALA A 133 -1.48 -21.93 -3.51
CA ALA A 133 -2.35 -20.76 -3.61
C ALA A 133 -2.32 -20.13 -5.00
N ALA A 134 -3.44 -19.55 -5.43
CA ALA A 134 -3.61 -18.95 -6.75
C ALA A 134 -2.57 -17.82 -7.01
N THR A 135 -2.33 -16.95 -6.05
CA THR A 135 -1.44 -15.79 -6.23
C THR A 135 0.01 -16.05 -5.81
N ASN A 136 0.96 -15.42 -6.51
CA ASN A 136 2.39 -15.46 -6.14
C ASN A 136 2.64 -14.92 -4.73
N PHE A 137 1.84 -13.94 -4.29
CA PHE A 137 1.95 -13.37 -2.95
C PHE A 137 1.79 -14.46 -1.87
N PHE A 138 0.71 -15.23 -1.94
CA PHE A 138 0.46 -16.28 -0.95
C PHE A 138 1.45 -17.43 -1.07
N ARG A 139 1.81 -17.84 -2.30
CA ARG A 139 2.82 -18.90 -2.50
C ARG A 139 4.19 -18.54 -1.93
N THR A 140 4.68 -17.32 -2.20
CA THR A 140 6.00 -16.90 -1.69
C THR A 140 6.00 -16.72 -0.17
N LYS A 141 4.90 -16.21 0.40
CA LYS A 141 4.73 -16.16 1.86
C LYS A 141 4.71 -17.56 2.48
N ALA A 142 4.01 -18.52 1.86
CA ALA A 142 3.98 -19.92 2.33
C ALA A 142 5.37 -20.57 2.30
N LYS A 143 6.18 -20.31 1.26
CA LYS A 143 7.58 -20.76 1.22
C LYS A 143 8.41 -20.17 2.36
N GLY A 144 8.29 -18.87 2.61
CA GLY A 144 8.96 -18.22 3.74
C GLY A 144 8.52 -18.80 5.10
N ASP A 145 7.21 -19.02 5.30
CA ASP A 145 6.70 -19.69 6.51
C ASP A 145 7.29 -21.09 6.69
N ALA A 146 7.48 -21.85 5.59
CA ALA A 146 8.07 -23.19 5.64
C ALA A 146 9.56 -23.16 6.04
N ILE A 147 10.33 -22.21 5.50
CA ILE A 147 11.75 -22.00 5.86
C ILE A 147 11.88 -21.70 7.35
N ILE A 148 11.07 -20.77 7.87
CA ILE A 148 11.08 -20.41 9.30
C ILE A 148 10.81 -21.64 10.17
N LYS A 149 9.79 -22.43 9.85
CA LYS A 149 9.45 -23.64 10.61
C LYS A 149 10.54 -24.71 10.58
N GLN A 150 11.29 -24.78 9.50
CA GLN A 150 12.37 -25.76 9.34
C GLN A 150 13.65 -25.34 10.06
N GLN A 151 13.95 -24.04 10.11
CA GLN A 151 15.26 -23.55 10.54
C GLN A 151 15.27 -22.95 11.94
N LEU A 152 14.13 -22.46 12.46
CA LEU A 152 14.07 -21.76 13.74
C LEU A 152 13.16 -22.46 14.73
N GLU A 153 13.71 -22.80 15.91
CA GLU A 153 12.96 -23.33 17.05
C GLU A 153 12.21 -22.21 17.80
N HIS A 154 12.82 -21.02 17.91
CA HIS A 154 12.28 -19.86 18.60
C HIS A 154 11.59 -18.91 17.63
N ALA A 155 10.56 -19.38 16.92
CA ALA A 155 9.79 -18.56 15.99
C ALA A 155 8.29 -18.62 16.26
N ILE A 156 7.58 -17.51 15.92
CA ILE A 156 6.12 -17.42 15.91
C ILE A 156 5.70 -16.82 14.57
N ILE A 157 4.73 -17.45 13.90
CA ILE A 157 4.20 -16.98 12.63
C ILE A 157 2.76 -16.54 12.86
N LEU A 158 2.51 -15.24 12.66
CA LEU A 158 1.18 -14.64 12.73
C LEU A 158 0.66 -14.38 11.31
N ARG A 159 -0.52 -14.90 11.02
CA ARG A 159 -1.19 -14.82 9.72
C ARG A 159 -2.44 -13.95 9.82
N PRO A 160 -2.31 -12.61 9.73
CA PRO A 160 -3.46 -11.73 9.78
C PRO A 160 -4.34 -11.89 8.54
N ALA A 161 -5.66 -11.78 8.74
CA ALA A 161 -6.64 -11.58 7.69
C ALA A 161 -6.57 -10.13 7.15
N LEU A 162 -7.65 -9.57 6.61
CA LEU A 162 -7.66 -8.20 6.09
C LEU A 162 -7.48 -7.18 7.22
N VAL A 163 -6.33 -6.54 7.28
CA VAL A 163 -5.99 -5.60 8.37
C VAL A 163 -6.69 -4.25 8.16
N ILE A 164 -7.50 -3.85 9.15
CA ILE A 164 -8.22 -2.56 9.18
C ILE A 164 -7.58 -1.66 10.25
N GLY A 165 -7.19 -0.46 9.86
CA GLY A 165 -6.54 0.50 10.77
C GLY A 165 -6.92 1.95 10.46
N PRO A 166 -6.39 2.91 11.23
CA PRO A 166 -6.72 4.32 11.07
C PRO A 166 -6.28 4.87 9.70
N GLN A 167 -5.12 4.44 9.19
CA GLN A 167 -4.64 4.88 7.88
C GLN A 167 -5.30 4.07 6.76
N ALA A 168 -5.68 4.76 5.69
CA ALA A 168 -6.08 4.13 4.44
C ALA A 168 -4.85 3.61 3.69
N TYR A 169 -4.69 2.30 3.58
CA TYR A 169 -3.51 1.69 2.96
C TYR A 169 -3.89 0.58 1.97
N GLY A 170 -3.30 0.59 0.76
CA GLY A 170 -3.51 -0.46 -0.23
C GLY A 170 -4.99 -0.74 -0.52
N GLY A 171 -5.43 -1.97 -0.34
CA GLY A 171 -6.81 -2.40 -0.58
C GLY A 171 -7.84 -1.70 0.30
N THR A 172 -7.49 -1.34 1.55
CA THR A 172 -8.43 -0.63 2.44
C THR A 172 -8.66 0.83 2.02
N ALA A 173 -7.72 1.46 1.31
CA ALA A 173 -7.93 2.76 0.68
C ALA A 173 -8.99 2.68 -0.41
N LEU A 174 -8.93 1.65 -1.26
CA LEU A 174 -9.94 1.40 -2.28
C LEU A 174 -11.30 1.05 -1.66
N LEU A 175 -11.32 0.24 -0.58
CA LEU A 175 -12.53 -0.08 0.16
C LEU A 175 -13.22 1.19 0.67
N ARG A 176 -12.48 2.14 1.25
CA ARG A 176 -13.02 3.45 1.69
C ARG A 176 -13.56 4.26 0.51
N ALA A 177 -12.85 4.29 -0.61
CA ALA A 177 -13.31 4.98 -1.82
C ALA A 177 -14.57 4.35 -2.41
N ALA A 178 -14.61 3.03 -2.52
CA ALA A 178 -15.80 2.29 -2.97
C ALA A 178 -17.01 2.54 -2.06
N SER A 179 -16.79 2.59 -0.74
CA SER A 179 -17.82 2.89 0.25
C SER A 179 -18.36 4.32 0.15
N ALA A 180 -17.60 5.26 -0.39
CA ALA A 180 -17.99 6.66 -0.56
C ALA A 180 -18.68 6.96 -1.90
N MET A 181 -18.83 5.99 -2.80
CA MET A 181 -19.48 6.17 -4.10
C MET A 181 -20.92 6.69 -3.90
N PRO A 182 -21.34 7.73 -4.61
CA PRO A 182 -22.68 8.27 -4.49
C PRO A 182 -23.70 7.36 -5.19
N LEU A 183 -24.94 7.35 -4.72
CA LEU A 183 -26.13 6.72 -5.33
C LEU A 183 -26.07 5.21 -5.53
N ILE A 184 -24.96 4.66 -6.03
CA ILE A 184 -24.84 3.27 -6.47
C ILE A 184 -23.75 2.57 -5.68
N GLY A 185 -24.08 1.41 -5.09
CA GLY A 185 -23.13 0.49 -4.50
C GLY A 185 -22.85 -0.69 -5.44
N PHE A 186 -21.59 -1.13 -5.51
CA PHE A 186 -21.19 -2.25 -6.34
C PHE A 186 -21.01 -3.52 -5.50
N LYS A 187 -21.80 -4.56 -5.81
CA LYS A 187 -21.59 -5.90 -5.25
C LYS A 187 -20.53 -6.60 -6.07
N VAL A 188 -19.36 -6.76 -5.47
CA VAL A 188 -18.20 -7.44 -6.06
C VAL A 188 -18.03 -8.77 -5.34
N PHE A 189 -17.88 -9.88 -6.07
CA PHE A 189 -17.70 -11.24 -5.54
C PHE A 189 -18.67 -11.59 -4.39
N PRO A 190 -19.99 -11.63 -4.64
CA PRO A 190 -21.00 -11.71 -3.57
C PRO A 190 -20.94 -13.01 -2.75
N LYS A 191 -20.22 -14.03 -3.22
CA LYS A 191 -20.05 -15.33 -2.54
C LYS A 191 -18.75 -15.41 -1.72
N SER A 192 -17.80 -14.51 -1.96
CA SER A 192 -16.51 -14.53 -1.27
C SER A 192 -16.68 -14.08 0.18
N GLN A 193 -16.09 -14.84 1.10
CA GLN A 193 -16.09 -14.58 2.52
C GLN A 193 -14.73 -13.98 2.91
N ILE A 194 -14.76 -12.92 3.68
CA ILE A 194 -13.58 -12.19 4.11
C ILE A 194 -13.71 -11.95 5.61
N GLN A 195 -12.64 -12.27 6.34
CA GLN A 195 -12.50 -11.88 7.73
C GLN A 195 -11.56 -10.69 7.84
N THR A 196 -11.73 -9.89 8.87
CA THR A 196 -10.90 -8.72 9.15
C THR A 196 -10.17 -8.86 10.48
N ILE A 197 -9.16 -8.03 10.68
CA ILE A 197 -8.47 -7.86 11.96
C ILE A 197 -8.19 -6.38 12.20
N ALA A 198 -8.39 -5.90 13.40
CA ALA A 198 -7.95 -4.58 13.80
C ALA A 198 -6.41 -4.49 13.79
N LEU A 199 -5.86 -3.42 13.22
CA LEU A 199 -4.42 -3.16 13.26
C LEU A 199 -3.88 -3.12 14.70
N ASP A 200 -4.68 -2.59 15.62
CA ASP A 200 -4.38 -2.53 17.04
C ASP A 200 -4.27 -3.93 17.66
N ASP A 201 -5.22 -4.83 17.36
CA ASP A 201 -5.20 -6.21 17.84
C ASP A 201 -3.99 -6.97 17.28
N LEU A 202 -3.64 -6.76 16.01
CA LEU A 202 -2.44 -7.36 15.41
C LEU A 202 -1.17 -6.88 16.14
N ALA A 203 -1.04 -5.58 16.39
CA ALA A 203 0.12 -5.03 17.11
C ALA A 203 0.17 -5.51 18.56
N GLN A 204 -0.98 -5.65 19.21
CA GLN A 204 -1.09 -6.25 20.54
C GLN A 204 -0.69 -7.73 20.53
N ALA A 205 -1.10 -8.51 19.52
CA ALA A 205 -0.71 -9.90 19.37
C ALA A 205 0.81 -10.07 19.22
N VAL A 206 1.45 -9.23 18.39
CA VAL A 206 2.91 -9.17 18.26
C VAL A 206 3.56 -8.88 19.61
N THR A 207 3.01 -7.94 20.36
CA THR A 207 3.53 -7.59 21.70
C THR A 207 3.36 -8.74 22.71
N HIS A 208 2.23 -9.46 22.67
CA HIS A 208 2.04 -10.65 23.51
C HIS A 208 3.06 -11.74 23.18
N CYS A 209 3.36 -11.97 21.91
CA CYS A 209 4.43 -12.87 21.49
C CYS A 209 5.79 -12.41 22.02
N ALA A 210 6.13 -11.13 21.86
CA ALA A 210 7.41 -10.56 22.32
C ALA A 210 7.59 -10.65 23.86
N LEU A 211 6.50 -10.56 24.60
CA LEU A 211 6.48 -10.74 26.06
C LEU A 211 6.55 -12.21 26.50
N GLY A 212 6.53 -13.18 25.58
CA GLY A 212 6.56 -14.61 25.88
C GLY A 212 5.23 -15.18 26.38
N LYS A 213 4.10 -14.50 26.13
CA LYS A 213 2.77 -14.99 26.51
C LYS A 213 2.23 -16.05 25.55
N ILE A 214 2.79 -16.14 24.37
CA ILE A 214 2.43 -17.11 23.32
C ILE A 214 3.62 -18.07 23.15
N PRO A 215 3.40 -19.38 23.13
CA PRO A 215 4.47 -20.37 22.97
C PRO A 215 5.20 -20.23 21.64
N THR A 216 6.51 -20.45 21.63
CA THR A 216 7.31 -20.56 20.40
C THR A 216 6.85 -21.76 19.58
N GLY A 217 7.11 -21.74 18.27
CA GLY A 217 6.59 -22.73 17.32
C GLY A 217 5.13 -22.48 16.89
N THR A 218 4.44 -21.53 17.52
CA THR A 218 3.05 -21.21 17.17
C THR A 218 2.96 -20.63 15.74
N THR A 219 2.06 -21.21 14.94
CA THR A 219 1.60 -20.62 13.65
C THR A 219 0.11 -20.41 13.77
N ALA A 220 -0.36 -19.17 13.78
CA ALA A 220 -1.75 -18.88 14.05
C ALA A 220 -2.31 -17.83 13.08
N ASP A 221 -3.54 -18.06 12.63
CA ASP A 221 -4.31 -17.06 11.91
C ASP A 221 -4.95 -16.08 12.91
N LEU A 222 -4.99 -14.80 12.54
CA LEU A 222 -5.54 -13.72 13.34
C LEU A 222 -6.66 -13.02 12.58
N ALA A 223 -7.88 -13.13 13.08
CA ALA A 223 -9.07 -12.52 12.48
C ALA A 223 -10.22 -12.42 13.49
N GLU A 224 -11.24 -11.63 13.13
CA GLU A 224 -12.56 -11.72 13.76
C GLU A 224 -13.16 -13.12 13.54
N GLU A 225 -14.07 -13.54 14.42
CA GLU A 225 -14.65 -14.90 14.35
C GLU A 225 -15.59 -15.07 13.15
N THR A 226 -16.37 -14.03 12.81
CA THR A 226 -17.43 -14.14 11.81
C THR A 226 -16.97 -13.64 10.45
N PRO A 227 -16.89 -14.51 9.42
CA PRO A 227 -16.59 -14.06 8.07
C PRO A 227 -17.75 -13.25 7.48
N GLN A 228 -17.41 -12.25 6.67
CA GLN A 228 -18.37 -11.33 6.04
C GLN A 228 -18.14 -11.28 4.53
N THR A 229 -19.20 -10.99 3.78
CA THR A 229 -19.04 -10.68 2.35
C THR A 229 -18.42 -9.31 2.16
N LEU A 230 -17.70 -9.09 1.04
CA LEU A 230 -17.16 -7.78 0.71
C LEU A 230 -18.25 -6.69 0.70
N TRP A 231 -19.47 -7.05 0.31
CA TRP A 231 -20.62 -6.14 0.35
C TRP A 231 -20.98 -5.72 1.77
N GLN A 232 -21.02 -6.65 2.74
CA GLN A 232 -21.25 -6.33 4.14
C GLN A 232 -20.15 -5.41 4.68
N ILE A 233 -18.89 -5.77 4.46
CA ILE A 233 -17.74 -4.94 4.86
C ILE A 233 -17.85 -3.53 4.28
N THR A 234 -18.19 -3.40 2.99
CA THR A 234 -18.33 -2.11 2.33
C THR A 234 -19.47 -1.27 2.92
N ASN A 235 -20.58 -1.91 3.31
CA ASN A 235 -21.69 -1.23 3.98
C ASN A 235 -21.32 -0.76 5.40
N SER A 236 -20.63 -1.60 6.19
CA SER A 236 -20.14 -1.20 7.52
C SER A 236 -19.17 -0.01 7.43
N VAL A 237 -18.23 -0.04 6.47
CA VAL A 237 -17.31 1.09 6.23
C VAL A 237 -18.08 2.34 5.76
N ARG A 238 -19.10 2.20 4.92
CA ARG A 238 -19.95 3.31 4.49
C ARG A 238 -20.68 3.96 5.65
N ALA A 239 -21.29 3.16 6.53
CA ALA A 239 -21.97 3.63 7.73
C ALA A 239 -21.00 4.34 8.69
N TRP A 240 -19.80 3.77 8.89
CA TRP A 240 -18.73 4.39 9.67
C TRP A 240 -18.30 5.75 9.12
N GLN A 241 -18.24 5.89 7.78
CA GLN A 241 -17.96 7.18 7.13
C GLN A 241 -19.14 8.18 7.24
N GLY A 242 -20.27 7.78 7.78
CA GLY A 242 -21.47 8.63 7.93
C GLY A 242 -22.18 8.91 6.60
N PHE A 243 -22.05 8.05 5.60
CA PHE A 243 -22.82 8.15 4.35
C PHE A 243 -24.13 7.39 4.47
N PRO A 244 -25.25 7.91 3.89
CA PRO A 244 -26.51 7.21 3.86
C PRO A 244 -26.42 5.93 3.03
N GLN A 245 -27.31 4.97 3.27
CA GLN A 245 -27.36 3.74 2.47
C GLN A 245 -27.49 4.05 0.98
N TRP A 246 -26.93 3.16 0.13
CA TRP A 246 -27.09 3.31 -1.31
C TRP A 246 -28.53 3.18 -1.76
N ARG A 247 -28.94 4.03 -2.69
CA ARG A 247 -30.25 3.93 -3.32
C ARG A 247 -30.35 2.72 -4.23
N TYR A 248 -29.25 2.38 -4.91
CA TYR A 248 -29.17 1.26 -5.84
C TYR A 248 -27.96 0.38 -5.52
N ALA A 249 -28.12 -0.92 -5.69
CA ALA A 249 -27.05 -1.92 -5.56
C ALA A 249 -26.96 -2.73 -6.85
N ILE A 250 -25.81 -2.68 -7.53
CA ILE A 250 -25.58 -3.33 -8.82
C ILE A 250 -24.45 -4.34 -8.67
N SER A 251 -24.65 -5.55 -9.20
CA SER A 251 -23.59 -6.54 -9.27
C SER A 251 -22.59 -6.15 -10.35
N ALA A 252 -21.31 -6.02 -9.98
CA ALA A 252 -20.25 -5.73 -10.94
C ALA A 252 -20.01 -6.95 -11.84
N PRO A 253 -20.07 -6.79 -13.18
CA PRO A 253 -19.75 -7.89 -14.10
C PRO A 253 -18.29 -8.32 -13.97
N ASN A 254 -18.04 -9.64 -13.92
CA ASN A 254 -16.67 -10.16 -13.80
C ASN A 254 -15.76 -9.70 -14.95
N GLY A 255 -16.28 -9.59 -16.17
CA GLY A 255 -15.52 -9.09 -17.32
C GLY A 255 -15.01 -7.66 -17.14
N LEU A 256 -15.79 -6.77 -16.51
CA LEU A 256 -15.37 -5.41 -16.20
C LEU A 256 -14.25 -5.41 -15.14
N LEU A 257 -14.37 -6.25 -14.11
CA LEU A 257 -13.34 -6.38 -13.06
C LEU A 257 -12.02 -6.91 -13.65
N THR A 258 -12.10 -7.90 -14.55
CA THR A 258 -10.92 -8.43 -15.25
C THR A 258 -10.29 -7.39 -16.18
N ALA A 259 -11.07 -6.62 -16.92
CA ALA A 259 -10.56 -5.56 -17.79
C ALA A 259 -9.86 -4.45 -16.96
N THR A 260 -10.49 -4.01 -15.87
CA THR A 260 -9.89 -3.01 -14.98
C THR A 260 -8.62 -3.50 -14.29
N SER A 261 -8.54 -4.79 -13.93
CA SER A 261 -7.33 -5.36 -13.31
C SER A 261 -6.17 -5.44 -14.31
N LYS A 262 -6.42 -5.85 -15.57
CA LYS A 262 -5.39 -5.85 -16.62
C LYS A 262 -4.88 -4.44 -16.94
N LEU A 263 -5.77 -3.44 -16.99
CA LEU A 263 -5.38 -2.05 -17.15
C LEU A 263 -4.53 -1.56 -15.96
N ALA A 264 -4.92 -1.92 -14.73
CA ALA A 264 -4.16 -1.58 -13.54
C ALA A 264 -2.78 -2.28 -13.51
N ASP A 265 -2.66 -3.49 -14.05
CA ASP A 265 -1.36 -4.18 -14.20
C ASP A 265 -0.49 -3.47 -15.24
N ALA A 266 -1.04 -3.06 -16.38
CA ALA A 266 -0.33 -2.29 -17.39
C ALA A 266 0.15 -0.93 -16.84
N LEU A 267 -0.70 -0.21 -16.10
CA LEU A 267 -0.29 1.02 -15.40
C LEU A 267 0.77 0.76 -14.32
N GLY A 268 0.78 -0.44 -13.74
CA GLY A 268 1.81 -0.87 -12.80
C GLY A 268 3.21 -0.89 -13.40
N THR A 269 3.37 -1.22 -14.69
CA THR A 269 4.65 -1.17 -15.41
C THR A 269 5.14 0.27 -15.59
N LEU A 270 4.23 1.24 -15.65
CA LEU A 270 4.52 2.68 -15.71
C LEU A 270 4.79 3.31 -14.32
N GLY A 271 4.87 2.48 -13.27
CA GLY A 271 5.20 2.89 -11.90
C GLY A 271 4.00 3.26 -11.02
N TRP A 272 2.77 3.11 -11.51
CA TRP A 272 1.56 3.36 -10.71
C TRP A 272 1.25 2.18 -9.78
N ARG A 273 1.00 2.47 -8.50
CA ARG A 273 0.56 1.46 -7.53
C ARG A 273 -0.96 1.52 -7.41
N SER A 274 -1.63 0.51 -7.95
CA SER A 274 -3.08 0.40 -7.87
C SER A 274 -3.47 -0.83 -7.05
N PRO A 275 -4.42 -0.72 -6.12
CA PRO A 275 -4.98 -1.88 -5.42
C PRO A 275 -5.97 -2.69 -6.29
N LEU A 276 -6.27 -2.23 -7.52
CA LEU A 276 -7.13 -2.94 -8.49
C LEU A 276 -6.37 -3.95 -9.36
N ARG A 277 -5.09 -4.18 -9.12
CA ARG A 277 -4.28 -5.14 -9.90
C ARG A 277 -4.81 -6.57 -9.72
N SER A 278 -4.50 -7.42 -10.71
CA SER A 278 -4.98 -8.80 -10.79
C SER A 278 -4.81 -9.60 -9.49
N THR A 279 -3.64 -9.51 -8.84
CA THR A 279 -3.37 -10.19 -7.55
C THR A 279 -4.38 -9.83 -6.46
N SER A 280 -4.75 -8.55 -6.35
CA SER A 280 -5.72 -8.10 -5.32
C SER A 280 -7.13 -8.55 -5.65
N ILE A 281 -7.53 -8.48 -6.91
CA ILE A 281 -8.84 -8.94 -7.40
C ILE A 281 -8.99 -10.45 -7.18
N GLU A 282 -7.99 -11.23 -7.53
CA GLU A 282 -7.96 -12.68 -7.34
C GLU A 282 -8.00 -13.07 -5.86
N THR A 283 -7.27 -12.36 -5.00
CA THR A 283 -7.33 -12.55 -3.54
C THR A 283 -8.74 -12.32 -3.01
N LEU A 284 -9.41 -11.24 -3.43
CA LEU A 284 -10.78 -10.94 -3.01
C LEU A 284 -11.79 -11.94 -3.56
N GLN A 285 -11.59 -12.45 -4.78
CA GLN A 285 -12.45 -13.46 -5.40
C GLN A 285 -12.40 -14.80 -4.66
N ASN A 286 -11.20 -15.21 -4.24
CA ASN A 286 -11.01 -16.47 -3.51
C ASN A 286 -11.44 -16.36 -2.03
N GLY A 287 -11.63 -15.12 -1.54
CA GLY A 287 -11.93 -14.87 -0.14
C GLY A 287 -10.67 -14.87 0.75
N ILE A 288 -10.85 -14.49 1.99
CA ILE A 288 -9.80 -14.48 3.02
C ILE A 288 -10.43 -15.11 4.26
N SER A 289 -10.23 -16.40 4.46
CA SER A 289 -10.69 -17.12 5.64
C SER A 289 -9.50 -17.47 6.55
N ALA A 290 -9.74 -17.44 7.83
CA ALA A 290 -8.75 -17.69 8.87
C ALA A 290 -9.29 -18.68 9.90
N ASP A 291 -8.47 -19.62 10.34
CA ASP A 291 -8.76 -20.48 11.48
C ASP A 291 -8.11 -19.93 12.74
N THR A 292 -8.91 -19.25 13.56
CA THR A 292 -8.45 -18.61 14.79
C THR A 292 -8.27 -19.58 15.96
N SER A 293 -8.61 -20.86 15.79
CA SER A 293 -8.57 -21.87 16.87
C SER A 293 -7.18 -22.07 17.45
N THR A 294 -6.14 -22.02 16.61
CA THR A 294 -4.75 -22.15 17.05
C THR A 294 -4.31 -20.95 17.90
N TRP A 295 -4.73 -19.73 17.53
CA TRP A 295 -4.45 -18.53 18.32
C TRP A 295 -5.06 -18.61 19.71
N GLN A 296 -6.34 -19.00 19.79
CA GLN A 296 -7.06 -19.14 21.04
C GLN A 296 -6.45 -20.25 21.93
N LYS A 297 -6.11 -21.41 21.36
CA LYS A 297 -5.44 -22.52 22.07
C LYS A 297 -4.05 -22.14 22.60
N ALA A 298 -3.34 -21.25 21.91
CA ALA A 298 -2.05 -20.74 22.34
C ALA A 298 -2.14 -19.69 23.46
N GLY A 299 -3.34 -19.35 23.94
CA GLY A 299 -3.56 -18.33 24.96
C GLY A 299 -3.77 -16.94 24.41
N GLY A 300 -4.05 -16.81 23.11
CA GLY A 300 -4.36 -15.55 22.46
C GLY A 300 -5.74 -15.02 22.83
N PHE A 301 -5.89 -13.71 22.80
CA PHE A 301 -7.15 -13.03 23.06
C PHE A 301 -8.08 -13.04 21.83
N PRO A 302 -9.41 -12.90 22.01
CA PRO A 302 -10.35 -12.76 20.89
C PRO A 302 -10.14 -11.43 20.16
N CYS A 303 -10.03 -11.49 18.83
CA CYS A 303 -9.91 -10.28 18.01
C CYS A 303 -11.25 -9.57 17.88
N LYS A 304 -11.21 -8.23 17.82
CA LYS A 304 -12.39 -7.37 17.62
C LYS A 304 -13.08 -7.69 16.29
N SER A 305 -14.40 -7.68 16.29
CA SER A 305 -15.20 -7.68 15.06
C SER A 305 -14.94 -6.42 14.24
N LEU A 306 -15.30 -6.45 12.93
CA LEU A 306 -15.21 -5.27 12.08
C LEU A 306 -15.96 -4.07 12.66
N ASP A 307 -17.17 -4.28 13.17
CA ASP A 307 -18.00 -3.19 13.73
C ASP A 307 -17.36 -2.60 14.98
N GLU A 308 -16.79 -3.40 15.88
CA GLU A 308 -16.04 -2.92 17.04
C GLU A 308 -14.78 -2.17 16.59
N THR A 309 -14.05 -2.70 15.62
CA THR A 309 -12.88 -2.06 15.03
C THR A 309 -13.23 -0.67 14.50
N LEU A 310 -14.30 -0.56 13.70
CA LEU A 310 -14.74 0.70 13.11
C LEU A 310 -15.20 1.71 14.16
N ARG A 311 -15.87 1.26 15.26
CA ARG A 311 -16.24 2.14 16.38
C ARG A 311 -15.03 2.73 17.09
N CYS A 312 -13.94 1.99 17.18
CA CYS A 312 -12.69 2.47 17.78
C CYS A 312 -11.88 3.42 16.85
N LEU A 313 -12.20 3.43 15.55
CA LEU A 313 -11.48 4.27 14.58
C LEU A 313 -12.15 5.64 14.45
N PRO A 314 -11.38 6.74 14.54
CA PRO A 314 -11.91 8.07 14.27
C PRO A 314 -12.34 8.19 12.81
N CYS A 315 -13.51 8.77 12.57
CA CYS A 315 -13.95 9.14 11.23
C CYS A 315 -14.30 10.64 11.20
N SER A 316 -13.34 11.41 10.68
CA SER A 316 -13.44 12.85 10.55
C SER A 316 -13.81 13.27 9.12
N THR A 317 -13.86 14.57 8.89
CA THR A 317 -13.99 15.13 7.54
C THR A 317 -12.85 14.70 6.62
N GLN A 318 -11.64 14.48 7.18
CA GLN A 318 -10.48 14.05 6.39
C GLN A 318 -10.69 12.67 5.76
N GLU A 319 -11.20 11.67 6.50
CA GLU A 319 -11.49 10.33 5.99
C GLU A 319 -12.55 10.37 4.88
N ARG A 320 -13.58 11.20 5.06
CA ARG A 320 -14.63 11.38 4.04
C ARG A 320 -14.12 12.06 2.78
N TRP A 321 -13.28 13.08 2.92
CA TRP A 321 -12.64 13.75 1.78
C TRP A 321 -11.67 12.81 1.07
N PHE A 322 -10.83 12.10 1.83
CA PHE A 322 -9.93 11.09 1.27
C PHE A 322 -10.71 10.08 0.44
N ALA A 323 -11.77 9.50 1.00
CA ALA A 323 -12.58 8.49 0.33
C ALA A 323 -13.20 9.00 -0.99
N ARG A 324 -13.73 10.21 -0.99
CA ARG A 324 -14.32 10.83 -2.19
C ARG A 324 -13.30 11.22 -3.24
N LEU A 325 -12.13 11.68 -2.83
CA LEU A 325 -11.09 12.21 -3.74
C LEU A 325 -10.09 11.14 -4.19
N TYR A 326 -10.10 9.97 -3.57
CA TYR A 326 -9.12 8.93 -3.85
C TYR A 326 -9.04 8.54 -5.33
N LEU A 327 -10.18 8.42 -6.00
CA LEU A 327 -10.26 8.09 -7.43
C LEU A 327 -10.16 9.33 -8.34
N LEU A 328 -10.17 10.53 -7.78
CA LEU A 328 -10.10 11.76 -8.56
C LEU A 328 -8.72 11.91 -9.24
N LEU A 329 -7.64 11.60 -8.54
CA LEU A 329 -6.29 11.70 -9.09
C LEU A 329 -6.09 10.85 -10.35
N PRO A 330 -6.37 9.51 -10.35
CA PRO A 330 -6.25 8.73 -11.57
C PRO A 330 -7.21 9.18 -12.67
N LEU A 331 -8.42 9.64 -12.33
CA LEU A 331 -9.37 10.19 -13.28
C LEU A 331 -8.82 11.47 -13.94
N THR A 332 -8.27 12.40 -13.15
CA THR A 332 -7.67 13.63 -13.65
C THR A 332 -6.50 13.34 -14.60
N ILE A 333 -5.62 12.38 -14.24
CA ILE A 333 -4.51 11.98 -15.11
C ILE A 333 -5.02 11.38 -16.42
N ALA A 334 -6.03 10.52 -16.35
CA ALA A 334 -6.63 9.94 -17.56
C ALA A 334 -7.28 11.01 -18.45
N CYS A 335 -8.06 11.93 -17.88
CA CYS A 335 -8.67 13.03 -18.61
C CYS A 335 -7.64 13.95 -19.26
N LEU A 336 -6.59 14.35 -18.51
CA LEU A 336 -5.52 15.19 -19.05
C LEU A 336 -4.77 14.47 -20.17
N SER A 337 -4.40 13.20 -19.98
CA SER A 337 -3.73 12.41 -21.01
C SER A 337 -4.58 12.34 -22.29
N LEU A 338 -5.85 11.96 -22.17
CA LEU A 338 -6.77 11.85 -23.31
C LEU A 338 -6.97 13.19 -24.01
N PHE A 339 -7.14 14.27 -23.26
CA PHE A 339 -7.32 15.61 -23.83
C PHE A 339 -6.11 16.05 -24.65
N TRP A 340 -4.89 15.93 -24.07
CA TRP A 340 -3.66 16.35 -24.74
C TRP A 340 -3.30 15.44 -25.92
N LEU A 341 -3.52 14.13 -25.82
CA LEU A 341 -3.35 13.21 -26.94
C LEU A 341 -4.33 13.52 -28.07
N ALA A 342 -5.61 13.75 -27.75
CA ALA A 342 -6.62 14.11 -28.75
C ALA A 342 -6.29 15.45 -29.44
N SER A 343 -5.88 16.46 -28.65
CA SER A 343 -5.46 17.75 -29.18
C SER A 343 -4.32 17.60 -30.19
N GLY A 344 -3.24 16.93 -29.78
CA GLY A 344 -2.07 16.75 -30.65
C GLY A 344 -2.36 15.89 -31.89
N ILE A 345 -3.17 14.82 -31.75
CA ILE A 345 -3.57 13.98 -32.90
C ILE A 345 -4.44 14.74 -33.87
N ILE A 346 -5.43 15.49 -33.38
CA ILE A 346 -6.30 16.32 -34.23
C ILE A 346 -5.47 17.39 -34.95
N GLY A 347 -4.56 18.09 -34.23
CA GLY A 347 -3.64 19.06 -34.82
C GLY A 347 -2.75 18.48 -35.91
N ALA A 348 -2.30 17.22 -35.73
CA ALA A 348 -1.50 16.51 -36.73
C ALA A 348 -2.35 16.05 -37.94
N ILE A 349 -3.58 15.57 -37.73
CA ILE A 349 -4.47 15.13 -38.83
C ILE A 349 -5.00 16.34 -39.64
N GLN A 350 -5.41 17.41 -38.96
CA GLN A 350 -5.94 18.62 -39.56
C GLN A 350 -4.87 19.72 -39.71
N PHE A 351 -3.63 19.31 -40.01
CA PHE A 351 -2.47 20.20 -40.04
C PHE A 351 -2.66 21.43 -40.93
N SER A 352 -3.15 21.22 -42.18
CA SER A 352 -3.37 22.29 -43.16
C SER A 352 -4.46 23.30 -42.72
N ASP A 353 -5.49 22.81 -42.04
CA ASP A 353 -6.56 23.69 -41.56
C ASP A 353 -6.09 24.50 -40.34
N ALA A 354 -5.35 23.87 -39.42
CA ALA A 354 -4.75 24.56 -38.28
C ALA A 354 -3.74 25.63 -38.74
N GLN A 355 -2.92 25.33 -39.75
CA GLN A 355 -1.99 26.28 -40.31
C GLN A 355 -2.73 27.46 -41.00
N ARG A 356 -3.79 27.17 -41.75
CA ARG A 356 -4.62 28.19 -42.42
C ARG A 356 -5.23 29.18 -41.42
N VAL A 357 -5.74 28.69 -40.30
CA VAL A 357 -6.29 29.53 -39.22
C VAL A 357 -5.29 30.59 -38.73
N LEU A 358 -4.01 30.23 -38.63
CA LEU A 358 -2.94 31.15 -38.19
C LEU A 358 -2.51 32.10 -39.30
N THR A 359 -2.37 31.62 -40.57
CA THR A 359 -1.95 32.44 -41.70
C THR A 359 -2.99 33.45 -42.10
N GLU A 360 -4.29 33.13 -42.07
CA GLU A 360 -5.39 34.06 -42.31
C GLU A 360 -5.44 35.22 -41.30
N ARG A 361 -4.82 35.04 -40.11
CA ARG A 361 -4.69 36.06 -39.06
C ARG A 361 -3.34 36.79 -39.08
N GLY A 362 -2.61 36.70 -40.20
CA GLY A 362 -1.38 37.45 -40.43
C GLY A 362 -0.09 36.82 -39.88
N MET A 363 -0.13 35.55 -39.44
CA MET A 363 1.11 34.83 -39.08
C MET A 363 1.86 34.41 -40.34
N ASP A 364 3.20 34.56 -40.34
CA ASP A 364 4.05 34.06 -41.41
C ASP A 364 3.86 32.55 -41.64
N GLN A 365 3.93 32.14 -42.92
CA GLN A 365 3.69 30.74 -43.30
C GLN A 365 4.66 29.77 -42.65
N THR A 366 5.94 30.13 -42.54
CA THR A 366 6.96 29.28 -41.90
C THR A 366 6.74 29.20 -40.41
N LEU A 367 6.38 30.32 -39.78
CA LEU A 367 6.10 30.41 -38.37
C LEU A 367 4.85 29.58 -37.98
N SER A 368 3.76 29.71 -38.76
CA SER A 368 2.53 28.94 -38.55
C SER A 368 2.77 27.43 -38.67
N LEU A 369 3.57 26.98 -39.64
CA LEU A 369 3.97 25.61 -39.82
C LEU A 369 4.72 25.09 -38.57
N LEU A 370 5.71 25.84 -38.08
CA LEU A 370 6.48 25.49 -36.87
C LEU A 370 5.59 25.42 -35.63
N PHE A 371 4.66 26.36 -35.46
CA PHE A 371 3.74 26.37 -34.32
C PHE A 371 2.82 25.16 -34.30
N VAL A 372 2.18 24.81 -35.43
CA VAL A 372 1.28 23.65 -35.49
C VAL A 372 2.05 22.35 -35.32
N PHE A 373 3.23 22.21 -35.95
CA PHE A 373 4.05 21.01 -35.84
C PHE A 373 4.60 20.80 -34.42
N ALA A 374 5.23 21.84 -33.87
CA ALA A 374 5.80 21.79 -32.53
C ALA A 374 4.70 21.64 -31.46
N GLY A 375 3.56 22.31 -31.64
CA GLY A 375 2.41 22.17 -30.75
C GLY A 375 1.84 20.76 -30.74
N SER A 376 1.61 20.16 -31.91
CA SER A 376 1.11 18.78 -31.99
C SER A 376 2.07 17.77 -31.37
N ILE A 377 3.38 17.93 -31.59
CA ILE A 377 4.40 17.07 -30.96
C ILE A 377 4.42 17.27 -29.44
N ALA A 378 4.36 18.52 -28.98
CA ALA A 378 4.35 18.82 -27.55
C ALA A 378 3.11 18.22 -26.87
N ASP A 379 1.94 18.36 -27.46
CA ASP A 379 0.67 17.85 -26.95
C ASP A 379 0.71 16.32 -26.83
N ILE A 380 1.12 15.60 -27.89
CA ILE A 380 1.25 14.13 -27.88
C ILE A 380 2.30 13.68 -26.85
N SER A 381 3.43 14.37 -26.80
CA SER A 381 4.52 14.03 -25.90
C SER A 381 4.13 14.21 -24.45
N LEU A 382 3.52 15.35 -24.10
CA LEU A 382 3.07 15.65 -22.74
C LEU A 382 1.91 14.76 -22.31
N GLY A 383 0.95 14.50 -23.21
CA GLY A 383 -0.16 13.59 -22.99
C GLY A 383 0.30 12.14 -22.73
N SER A 384 1.36 11.70 -23.40
CA SER A 384 1.98 10.40 -23.16
C SER A 384 2.82 10.40 -21.88
N LEU A 385 3.61 11.45 -21.65
CA LEU A 385 4.56 11.54 -20.54
C LEU A 385 3.87 11.56 -19.18
N ILE A 386 2.67 12.14 -19.06
CA ILE A 386 1.90 12.19 -17.80
C ILE A 386 1.52 10.79 -17.29
N LEU A 387 1.41 9.80 -18.17
CA LEU A 387 1.12 8.40 -17.80
C LEU A 387 2.28 7.73 -17.05
N PHE A 388 3.49 8.25 -17.16
CA PHE A 388 4.65 7.73 -16.44
C PHE A 388 4.78 8.45 -15.10
N ARG A 389 4.55 7.77 -14.00
CA ARG A 389 4.57 8.34 -12.64
C ARG A 389 5.83 9.16 -12.34
N ARG A 390 6.99 8.73 -12.86
CA ARG A 390 8.27 9.41 -12.66
C ARG A 390 8.27 10.83 -13.26
N TYR A 391 7.57 11.01 -14.38
CA TYR A 391 7.58 12.24 -15.18
C TYR A 391 6.32 13.08 -15.02
N THR A 392 5.33 12.65 -14.22
CA THR A 392 4.04 13.35 -14.05
C THR A 392 4.21 14.83 -13.70
N ARG A 393 5.13 15.19 -12.78
CA ARG A 393 5.37 16.59 -12.41
C ARG A 393 5.92 17.40 -13.57
N LEU A 394 6.88 16.85 -14.32
CA LEU A 394 7.47 17.50 -15.48
C LEU A 394 6.43 17.68 -16.57
N ALA A 395 5.62 16.67 -16.83
CA ALA A 395 4.51 16.75 -17.81
C ALA A 395 3.51 17.84 -17.44
N CYS A 396 3.08 17.92 -16.18
CA CYS A 396 2.16 18.97 -15.72
C CYS A 396 2.76 20.37 -15.88
N LEU A 397 4.04 20.58 -15.56
CA LEU A 397 4.71 21.86 -15.78
C LEU A 397 4.81 22.20 -17.27
N GLY A 398 5.13 21.23 -18.11
CA GLY A 398 5.13 21.38 -19.56
C GLY A 398 3.75 21.74 -20.11
N MET A 399 2.70 21.06 -19.64
CA MET A 399 1.30 21.37 -20.02
C MET A 399 0.92 22.80 -19.65
N ILE A 400 1.28 23.29 -18.46
CA ILE A 400 1.05 24.67 -18.04
C ILE A 400 1.79 25.63 -18.97
N ALA A 401 3.07 25.39 -19.26
CA ALA A 401 3.88 26.24 -20.12
C ALA A 401 3.32 26.33 -21.54
N VAL A 402 2.94 25.18 -22.14
CA VAL A 402 2.33 25.13 -23.48
C VAL A 402 0.97 25.84 -23.49
N THR A 403 0.14 25.62 -22.47
CA THR A 403 -1.16 26.32 -22.34
C THR A 403 -0.98 27.84 -22.30
N LEU A 404 -0.01 28.32 -21.49
CA LEU A 404 0.31 29.76 -21.44
C LEU A 404 0.84 30.27 -22.79
N GLY A 405 1.62 29.45 -23.51
CA GLY A 405 2.07 29.77 -24.88
C GLY A 405 0.90 29.89 -25.85
N TYR A 406 -0.05 28.96 -25.84
CA TYR A 406 -1.27 29.03 -26.67
C TYR A 406 -2.14 30.23 -26.32
N LEU A 407 -2.32 30.51 -25.02
CA LEU A 407 -3.05 31.71 -24.59
C LEU A 407 -2.37 32.99 -25.06
N GLY A 408 -1.04 33.09 -24.95
CA GLY A 408 -0.25 34.22 -25.44
C GLY A 408 -0.36 34.39 -26.94
N ALA A 409 -0.19 33.32 -27.72
CA ALA A 409 -0.33 33.34 -29.18
C ALA A 409 -1.75 33.70 -29.60
N GLY A 410 -2.78 33.16 -28.98
CA GLY A 410 -4.18 33.51 -29.21
C GLY A 410 -4.47 34.98 -28.95
N THR A 411 -3.88 35.53 -27.87
CA THR A 411 -4.05 36.98 -27.58
C THR A 411 -3.33 37.89 -28.57
N LEU A 412 -2.22 37.45 -29.16
CA LEU A 412 -1.44 38.26 -30.11
C LEU A 412 -1.95 38.16 -31.55
N TRP A 413 -2.32 37.00 -32.03
CA TRP A 413 -2.66 36.74 -33.44
C TRP A 413 -4.11 36.33 -33.68
N ALA A 414 -4.87 35.93 -32.65
CA ALA A 414 -6.23 35.43 -32.83
C ALA A 414 -7.18 36.01 -31.76
N THR A 415 -7.18 37.35 -31.64
CA THR A 415 -8.01 38.08 -30.66
C THR A 415 -9.51 37.87 -30.85
N ASP A 416 -9.94 37.55 -32.08
CA ASP A 416 -11.31 37.18 -32.43
C ASP A 416 -11.81 35.90 -31.77
N LEU A 417 -10.91 35.01 -31.31
CA LEU A 417 -11.29 33.80 -30.60
C LEU A 417 -11.68 34.05 -29.14
N TRP A 418 -11.48 35.28 -28.64
CA TRP A 418 -11.86 35.67 -27.28
C TRP A 418 -13.26 36.34 -27.22
N ALA A 419 -13.84 36.66 -28.35
CA ALA A 419 -15.16 37.27 -28.48
C ALA A 419 -16.24 36.20 -28.62
#